data_eae9a7993d855b4c309436815eae7d1a
#
_entry.id   eae9a7993d855b4c309436815eae7d1a
#
_cell.length_a   1.000
_cell.length_b   1.000
_cell.length_c   1.000
_cell.angle_alpha   90.00
_cell.angle_beta   90.00
_cell.angle_gamma   90.00
#
_symmetry.space_group_name_H-M   'P 1'
#
loop_
_entity.id
_entity.type
_entity.pdbx_description
1 polymer ?
#
loop_
_entity_poly.entity_id
_entity_poly.type
_entity_poly.pdbx_seq_one_letter_code
_entity_poly.pdbx_strand_id
1 'polypeptide(L)'
;MGLIRETEVPPKPTLSVDMSEYRTMQKLMVKVQDEARAIKQLMHGELPKLEKQHAETTGLFKGKERKALQEKIAGVQQEIDRRMDRLPGILKEDGYPDVQAFKRTYEAATALVEQYNRDLAEWERQIHGEKQLQQAPPEKESIRKKLRDMEAEVKRRNAERRKEPRHRNHDYDRGR
;
A
#
# COMPACT_ATOMS: atom_id res chain seq x y z
N MET A 1 -35.42 44.91 3.00
CA MET A 1 -35.65 43.47 3.23
C MET A 1 -34.63 42.73 2.39
N GLY A 2 -33.54 42.28 3.00
CA GLY A 2 -32.51 41.46 2.33
C GLY A 2 -32.97 40.00 2.28
N LEU A 3 -33.20 39.49 1.08
CA LEU A 3 -33.43 38.07 0.83
C LEU A 3 -32.16 37.34 1.23
N ILE A 4 -32.20 36.57 2.31
CA ILE A 4 -31.20 35.56 2.64
C ILE A 4 -31.34 34.53 1.54
N ARG A 5 -30.37 34.50 0.61
CA ARG A 5 -30.24 33.39 -0.33
C ARG A 5 -29.91 32.17 0.52
N GLU A 6 -30.86 31.25 0.65
CA GLU A 6 -30.57 29.89 1.09
C GLU A 6 -29.49 29.36 0.10
N THR A 7 -28.26 29.17 0.58
CA THR A 7 -27.22 28.51 -0.16
C THR A 7 -27.69 27.08 -0.35
N GLU A 8 -28.14 26.76 -1.58
CA GLU A 8 -28.51 25.39 -1.93
C GLU A 8 -27.30 24.49 -1.73
N VAL A 9 -27.39 23.59 -0.75
CA VAL A 9 -26.38 22.59 -0.49
C VAL A 9 -26.25 21.73 -1.76
N PRO A 10 -25.07 21.63 -2.37
CA PRO A 10 -24.90 20.84 -3.57
C PRO A 10 -25.27 19.36 -3.31
N PRO A 11 -25.87 18.68 -4.29
CA PRO A 11 -26.27 17.29 -4.13
C PRO A 11 -25.04 16.42 -3.87
N LYS A 12 -25.19 15.44 -2.97
CA LYS A 12 -24.11 14.50 -2.66
C LYS A 12 -23.79 13.67 -3.90
N PRO A 13 -22.51 13.50 -4.28
CA PRO A 13 -22.11 12.62 -5.37
C PRO A 13 -22.63 11.19 -5.20
N THR A 14 -22.99 10.56 -6.30
CA THR A 14 -23.43 9.16 -6.32
C THR A 14 -22.42 8.30 -7.07
N LEU A 15 -22.13 7.13 -6.52
CA LEU A 15 -21.24 6.16 -7.16
C LEU A 15 -22.03 5.31 -8.16
N SER A 16 -21.58 5.24 -9.40
CA SER A 16 -22.21 4.44 -10.47
C SER A 16 -21.69 2.99 -10.54
N VAL A 17 -20.70 2.63 -9.72
CA VAL A 17 -20.08 1.30 -9.69
C VAL A 17 -20.58 0.53 -8.48
N ASP A 18 -20.93 -0.74 -8.67
CA ASP A 18 -21.20 -1.64 -7.55
C ASP A 18 -19.88 -1.94 -6.79
N MET A 19 -19.84 -1.53 -5.54
CA MET A 19 -18.67 -1.73 -4.68
C MET A 19 -18.40 -3.20 -4.36
N SER A 20 -19.40 -4.08 -4.43
CA SER A 20 -19.23 -5.52 -4.24
C SER A 20 -18.49 -6.13 -5.43
N GLU A 21 -18.93 -5.79 -6.64
CA GLU A 21 -18.28 -6.19 -7.90
C GLU A 21 -16.86 -5.61 -7.97
N TYR A 22 -16.68 -4.34 -7.62
CA TYR A 22 -15.37 -3.71 -7.62
C TYR A 22 -14.38 -4.41 -6.67
N ARG A 23 -14.82 -4.79 -5.47
CA ARG A 23 -13.98 -5.56 -4.53
C ARG A 23 -13.63 -6.94 -5.05
N THR A 24 -14.54 -7.58 -5.78
CA THR A 24 -14.27 -8.87 -6.44
C THR A 24 -13.22 -8.69 -7.54
N MET A 25 -13.37 -7.66 -8.37
CA MET A 25 -12.35 -7.31 -9.38
C MET A 25 -10.99 -6.99 -8.76
N GLN A 26 -10.94 -6.31 -7.62
CA GLN A 26 -9.67 -6.05 -6.90
C GLN A 26 -8.98 -7.35 -6.47
N LYS A 27 -9.73 -8.30 -5.90
CA LYS A 27 -9.19 -9.61 -5.49
C LYS A 27 -8.70 -10.41 -6.71
N LEU A 28 -9.43 -10.34 -7.81
CA LEU A 28 -9.05 -10.99 -9.05
C LEU A 28 -7.80 -10.36 -9.65
N MET A 29 -7.69 -9.03 -9.63
CA MET A 29 -6.49 -8.31 -10.07
C MET A 29 -5.25 -8.73 -9.29
N VAL A 30 -5.36 -8.90 -7.97
CA VAL A 30 -4.24 -9.40 -7.15
C VAL A 30 -3.81 -10.78 -7.59
N LYS A 31 -4.75 -11.72 -7.82
CA LYS A 31 -4.44 -13.06 -8.31
C LYS A 31 -3.71 -13.02 -9.67
N VAL A 32 -4.22 -12.22 -10.60
CA VAL A 32 -3.61 -12.05 -11.92
C VAL A 32 -2.20 -11.46 -11.83
N GLN A 33 -2.01 -10.47 -10.97
CA GLN A 33 -0.69 -9.85 -10.75
C GLN A 33 0.29 -10.82 -10.09
N ASP A 34 -0.16 -11.65 -9.16
CA ASP A 34 0.70 -12.63 -8.49
C ASP A 34 1.15 -13.73 -9.46
N GLU A 35 0.23 -14.24 -10.31
CA GLU A 35 0.60 -15.19 -11.36
C GLU A 35 1.55 -14.56 -12.40
N ALA A 36 1.26 -13.34 -12.84
CA ALA A 36 2.15 -12.63 -13.78
C ALA A 36 3.54 -12.37 -13.17
N ARG A 37 3.62 -12.05 -11.87
CA ARG A 37 4.88 -11.87 -11.15
C ARG A 37 5.65 -13.17 -11.04
N ALA A 38 4.97 -14.28 -10.71
CA ALA A 38 5.57 -15.59 -10.64
C ALA A 38 6.12 -16.04 -12.02
N ILE A 39 5.34 -15.86 -13.09
CA ILE A 39 5.79 -16.14 -14.45
C ILE A 39 7.04 -15.30 -14.80
N LYS A 40 7.00 -14.01 -14.53
CA LYS A 40 8.14 -13.11 -14.78
C LYS A 40 9.39 -13.51 -14.00
N GLN A 41 9.24 -13.95 -12.75
CA GLN A 41 10.34 -14.41 -11.92
C GLN A 41 10.99 -15.70 -12.47
N LEU A 42 10.17 -16.64 -12.95
CA LEU A 42 10.66 -17.85 -13.61
C LEU A 42 11.36 -17.53 -14.92
N MET A 43 10.75 -16.73 -15.79
CA MET A 43 11.28 -16.39 -17.12
C MET A 43 12.56 -15.55 -17.08
N HIS A 44 12.62 -14.56 -16.20
CA HIS A 44 13.74 -13.60 -16.16
C HIS A 44 14.70 -13.81 -14.99
N GLY A 45 14.34 -14.66 -14.03
CA GLY A 45 15.15 -14.94 -12.86
C GLY A 45 15.74 -16.35 -12.87
N GLU A 46 14.89 -17.37 -12.81
CA GLU A 46 15.35 -18.76 -12.66
C GLU A 46 15.85 -19.37 -13.96
N LEU A 47 15.09 -19.28 -15.03
CA LEU A 47 15.43 -19.88 -16.31
C LEU A 47 16.78 -19.44 -16.83
N PRO A 48 17.11 -18.14 -16.94
CA PRO A 48 18.41 -17.68 -17.42
C PRO A 48 19.58 -18.12 -16.52
N LYS A 49 19.37 -18.26 -15.22
CA LYS A 49 20.41 -18.77 -14.30
C LYS A 49 20.72 -20.22 -14.56
N LEU A 50 19.70 -21.06 -14.76
CA LEU A 50 19.88 -22.47 -15.06
C LEU A 50 20.51 -22.68 -16.44
N GLU A 51 20.10 -21.90 -17.43
CA GLU A 51 20.68 -21.93 -18.79
C GLU A 51 22.16 -21.55 -18.76
N LYS A 52 22.52 -20.50 -18.01
CA LYS A 52 23.89 -20.08 -17.80
C LYS A 52 24.72 -21.18 -17.12
N GLN A 53 24.19 -21.76 -16.03
CA GLN A 53 24.84 -22.89 -15.34
C GLN A 53 25.04 -24.11 -16.27
N HIS A 54 24.03 -24.42 -17.09
CA HIS A 54 24.11 -25.51 -18.06
C HIS A 54 25.17 -25.23 -19.13
N ALA A 55 25.27 -23.98 -19.63
CA ALA A 55 26.28 -23.57 -20.60
C ALA A 55 27.72 -23.63 -20.01
N GLU A 56 27.88 -23.25 -18.75
CA GLU A 56 29.16 -23.24 -18.03
C GLU A 56 29.58 -24.67 -17.61
N THR A 57 28.64 -25.60 -17.51
CA THR A 57 28.91 -26.99 -17.14
C THR A 57 29.48 -27.77 -18.36
N THR A 58 30.77 -27.63 -18.63
CA THR A 58 31.48 -28.30 -19.70
C THR A 58 32.48 -29.33 -19.14
N GLY A 59 32.75 -30.42 -19.86
CA GLY A 59 33.75 -31.43 -19.51
C GLY A 59 33.24 -32.86 -19.62
N LEU A 60 34.19 -33.77 -19.86
CA LEU A 60 33.93 -35.21 -20.15
C LEU A 60 33.25 -35.96 -19.00
N PHE A 61 33.41 -35.50 -17.75
CA PHE A 61 32.85 -36.15 -16.55
C PHE A 61 31.57 -35.50 -16.00
N LYS A 62 31.09 -34.43 -16.63
CA LYS A 62 29.94 -33.64 -16.15
C LYS A 62 28.59 -33.98 -16.82
N GLY A 63 28.53 -35.09 -17.54
CA GLY A 63 27.33 -35.52 -18.26
C GLY A 63 26.08 -35.67 -17.36
N LYS A 64 26.26 -36.21 -16.15
CA LYS A 64 25.14 -36.32 -15.18
C LYS A 64 24.65 -34.96 -14.68
N GLU A 65 25.57 -34.02 -14.39
CA GLU A 65 25.22 -32.68 -13.95
C GLU A 65 24.47 -31.89 -15.04
N ARG A 66 24.96 -31.98 -16.28
CA ARG A 66 24.30 -31.37 -17.45
C ARG A 66 22.89 -31.90 -17.66
N LYS A 67 22.69 -33.22 -17.55
CA LYS A 67 21.38 -33.84 -17.69
C LYS A 67 20.43 -33.35 -16.58
N ALA A 68 20.89 -33.29 -15.33
CA ALA A 68 20.10 -32.78 -14.21
C ALA A 68 19.74 -31.32 -14.39
N LEU A 69 20.63 -30.47 -14.92
CA LEU A 69 20.32 -29.06 -15.23
C LEU A 69 19.29 -28.94 -16.38
N GLN A 70 19.42 -29.79 -17.40
CA GLN A 70 18.47 -29.83 -18.51
C GLN A 70 17.07 -30.24 -18.04
N GLU A 71 16.97 -31.22 -17.15
CA GLU A 71 15.69 -31.61 -16.53
C GLU A 71 15.09 -30.48 -15.69
N LYS A 72 15.91 -29.73 -14.95
CA LYS A 72 15.46 -28.54 -14.21
C LYS A 72 14.96 -27.43 -15.14
N ILE A 73 15.68 -27.14 -16.21
CA ILE A 73 15.28 -26.17 -17.23
C ILE A 73 13.92 -26.56 -17.84
N ALA A 74 13.76 -27.82 -18.23
CA ALA A 74 12.49 -28.32 -18.75
C ALA A 74 11.36 -28.20 -17.72
N GLY A 75 11.63 -28.48 -16.45
CA GLY A 75 10.66 -28.34 -15.36
C GLY A 75 10.22 -26.90 -15.16
N VAL A 76 11.15 -25.93 -15.22
CA VAL A 76 10.82 -24.50 -15.12
C VAL A 76 10.02 -24.03 -16.32
N GLN A 77 10.37 -24.45 -17.54
CA GLN A 77 9.61 -24.13 -18.74
C GLN A 77 8.19 -24.68 -18.66
N GLN A 78 8.02 -25.93 -18.25
CA GLN A 78 6.70 -26.54 -18.05
C GLN A 78 5.87 -25.80 -16.98
N GLU A 79 6.49 -25.32 -15.90
CA GLU A 79 5.78 -24.53 -14.88
C GLU A 79 5.35 -23.16 -15.40
N ILE A 80 6.17 -22.52 -16.24
CA ILE A 80 5.81 -21.28 -16.93
C ILE A 80 4.57 -21.50 -17.81
N ASP A 81 4.59 -22.52 -18.66
CA ASP A 81 3.48 -22.84 -19.57
C ASP A 81 2.21 -23.15 -18.79
N ARG A 82 2.30 -23.95 -17.74
CA ARG A 82 1.18 -24.29 -16.86
C ARG A 82 0.54 -23.03 -16.23
N ARG A 83 1.35 -22.08 -15.77
CA ARG A 83 0.86 -20.83 -15.20
C ARG A 83 0.25 -19.92 -16.24
N MET A 84 0.85 -19.84 -17.43
CA MET A 84 0.30 -19.08 -18.54
C MET A 84 -1.07 -19.62 -19.00
N ASP A 85 -1.23 -20.94 -19.06
CA ASP A 85 -2.48 -21.59 -19.42
C ASP A 85 -3.56 -21.45 -18.33
N ARG A 86 -3.16 -21.33 -17.06
CA ARG A 86 -4.07 -21.16 -15.94
C ARG A 86 -4.70 -19.75 -15.88
N LEU A 87 -3.96 -18.72 -16.29
CA LEU A 87 -4.44 -17.32 -16.25
C LEU A 87 -5.79 -17.10 -16.94
N PRO A 88 -6.02 -17.56 -18.19
CA PRO A 88 -7.31 -17.44 -18.84
C PRO A 88 -8.44 -18.18 -18.09
N GLY A 89 -8.12 -19.32 -17.45
CA GLY A 89 -9.10 -20.08 -16.67
C GLY A 89 -9.63 -19.29 -15.48
N ILE A 90 -8.73 -18.67 -14.70
CA ILE A 90 -9.08 -17.82 -13.55
C ILE A 90 -10.05 -16.69 -13.96
N LEU A 91 -9.83 -16.11 -15.12
CA LEU A 91 -10.64 -14.98 -15.62
C LEU A 91 -11.99 -15.42 -16.17
N LYS A 92 -12.05 -16.57 -16.85
CA LYS A 92 -13.29 -17.11 -17.43
C LYS A 92 -14.31 -17.50 -16.35
N GLU A 93 -13.87 -17.98 -15.20
CA GLU A 93 -14.73 -18.27 -14.05
C GLU A 93 -15.49 -17.03 -13.56
N ASP A 94 -14.86 -15.85 -13.67
CA ASP A 94 -15.44 -14.55 -13.31
C ASP A 94 -16.04 -13.80 -14.50
N GLY A 95 -16.21 -14.47 -15.66
CA GLY A 95 -16.92 -13.94 -16.84
C GLY A 95 -16.07 -13.07 -17.78
N TYR A 96 -14.76 -13.03 -17.63
CA TYR A 96 -13.87 -12.26 -18.50
C TYR A 96 -13.26 -13.15 -19.59
N PRO A 97 -13.32 -12.75 -20.87
CA PRO A 97 -12.79 -13.57 -21.97
C PRO A 97 -11.27 -13.68 -21.96
N ASP A 98 -10.58 -12.64 -21.53
CA ASP A 98 -9.11 -12.57 -21.48
C ASP A 98 -8.61 -11.51 -20.49
N VAL A 99 -7.28 -11.50 -20.27
CA VAL A 99 -6.60 -10.56 -19.35
C VAL A 99 -6.80 -9.10 -19.77
N GLN A 100 -6.83 -8.82 -21.07
CA GLN A 100 -6.95 -7.44 -21.57
C GLN A 100 -8.36 -6.89 -21.34
N ALA A 101 -9.39 -7.71 -21.59
CA ALA A 101 -10.77 -7.35 -21.31
C ALA A 101 -10.99 -7.09 -19.83
N PHE A 102 -10.50 -7.98 -18.96
CA PHE A 102 -10.54 -7.79 -17.52
C PHE A 102 -9.85 -6.49 -17.08
N LYS A 103 -8.62 -6.28 -17.56
CA LYS A 103 -7.82 -5.10 -17.20
C LYS A 103 -8.53 -3.80 -17.58
N ARG A 104 -9.11 -3.71 -18.78
CA ARG A 104 -9.88 -2.54 -19.22
C ARG A 104 -11.10 -2.28 -18.33
N THR A 105 -11.84 -3.33 -17.96
CA THR A 105 -13.01 -3.20 -17.09
C THR A 105 -12.61 -2.76 -15.69
N TYR A 106 -11.54 -3.33 -15.15
CA TYR A 106 -11.00 -2.95 -13.84
C TYR A 106 -10.50 -1.50 -13.82
N GLU A 107 -9.75 -1.08 -14.83
CA GLU A 107 -9.24 0.30 -14.95
C GLU A 107 -10.38 1.31 -15.07
N ALA A 108 -11.41 1.00 -15.86
CA ALA A 108 -12.60 1.84 -15.99
C ALA A 108 -13.35 1.96 -14.64
N ALA A 109 -13.58 0.85 -13.95
CA ALA A 109 -14.22 0.87 -12.64
C ALA A 109 -13.39 1.63 -11.60
N THR A 110 -12.06 1.46 -11.61
CA THR A 110 -11.14 2.18 -10.74
C THR A 110 -11.20 3.69 -10.97
N ALA A 111 -11.21 4.14 -12.24
CA ALA A 111 -11.32 5.55 -12.58
C ALA A 111 -12.64 6.18 -12.06
N LEU A 112 -13.75 5.44 -12.15
CA LEU A 112 -15.04 5.90 -11.62
C LEU A 112 -15.05 6.00 -10.09
N VAL A 113 -14.46 5.03 -9.40
CA VAL A 113 -14.34 5.05 -7.94
C VAL A 113 -13.42 6.19 -7.48
N GLU A 114 -12.31 6.42 -8.15
CA GLU A 114 -11.41 7.53 -7.85
C GLU A 114 -12.05 8.88 -8.10
N GLN A 115 -12.81 9.02 -9.20
CA GLN A 115 -13.57 10.24 -9.48
C GLN A 115 -14.60 10.49 -8.37
N TYR A 116 -15.39 9.48 -8.03
CA TYR A 116 -16.35 9.59 -6.93
C TYR A 116 -15.70 10.02 -5.61
N ASN A 117 -14.55 9.47 -5.27
CA ASN A 117 -13.83 9.82 -4.05
C ASN A 117 -13.34 11.29 -4.07
N ARG A 118 -12.90 11.78 -5.23
CA ARG A 118 -12.52 13.20 -5.41
C ARG A 118 -13.73 14.11 -5.24
N ASP A 119 -14.83 13.78 -5.91
CA ASP A 119 -16.06 14.58 -5.86
C ASP A 119 -16.66 14.58 -4.46
N LEU A 120 -16.62 13.44 -3.77
CA LEU A 120 -17.08 13.32 -2.38
C LEU A 120 -16.23 14.19 -1.43
N ALA A 121 -14.91 14.14 -1.57
CA ALA A 121 -14.00 14.95 -0.76
C ALA A 121 -14.17 16.46 -1.03
N GLU A 122 -14.50 16.84 -2.26
CA GLU A 122 -14.80 18.23 -2.61
C GLU A 122 -16.15 18.66 -2.03
N TRP A 123 -17.17 17.82 -2.16
CA TRP A 123 -18.48 18.05 -1.57
C TRP A 123 -18.42 18.20 -0.05
N GLU A 124 -17.67 17.33 0.64
CA GLU A 124 -17.43 17.43 2.08
C GLU A 124 -16.73 18.74 2.46
N ARG A 125 -15.73 19.16 1.68
CA ARG A 125 -15.04 20.45 1.91
C ARG A 125 -15.99 21.63 1.76
N GLN A 126 -16.87 21.62 0.78
CA GLN A 126 -17.85 22.68 0.56
C GLN A 126 -18.83 22.77 1.74
N ILE A 127 -19.40 21.64 2.18
CA ILE A 127 -20.34 21.59 3.30
C ILE A 127 -19.67 21.96 4.63
N HIS A 128 -18.45 21.49 4.88
CA HIS A 128 -17.74 21.79 6.13
C HIS A 128 -17.08 23.17 6.10
N GLY A 129 -16.69 23.67 4.94
CA GLY A 129 -16.17 25.03 4.76
C GLY A 129 -17.21 26.08 5.11
N GLU A 130 -18.46 25.89 4.72
CA GLU A 130 -19.57 26.78 5.08
C GLU A 130 -19.89 26.75 6.60
N LYS A 131 -19.75 25.59 7.26
CA LYS A 131 -19.90 25.47 8.71
C LYS A 131 -18.76 26.11 9.51
N GLN A 132 -17.53 26.10 8.97
CA GLN A 132 -16.37 26.71 9.62
C GLN A 132 -16.34 28.23 9.50
N LEU A 133 -16.96 28.81 8.47
CA LEU A 133 -17.15 30.28 8.36
C LEU A 133 -18.15 30.82 9.35
N GLN A 134 -19.07 30.00 9.89
CA GLN A 134 -20.04 30.37 10.93
C GLN A 134 -19.53 30.09 12.35
N GLN A 135 -18.49 29.36 12.55
CA GLN A 135 -17.84 29.08 13.84
C GLN A 135 -16.37 29.43 13.76
N ALA A 136 -16.06 30.73 13.96
CA ALA A 136 -14.68 31.20 14.06
C ALA A 136 -13.98 30.58 15.27
N PRO A 137 -12.70 30.21 15.14
CA PRO A 137 -12.05 29.22 15.99
C PRO A 137 -11.23 29.83 17.12
N PRO A 138 -11.17 29.16 18.25
CA PRO A 138 -10.04 29.35 19.15
C PRO A 138 -9.08 28.13 19.27
N GLU A 139 -9.29 27.03 18.52
CA GLU A 139 -8.54 25.81 18.85
C GLU A 139 -7.05 25.79 18.45
N LYS A 140 -6.68 26.42 17.33
CA LYS A 140 -5.25 26.41 16.91
C LYS A 140 -4.36 27.30 17.79
N GLU A 141 -4.89 28.40 18.30
CA GLU A 141 -4.17 29.22 19.29
C GLU A 141 -4.08 28.53 20.66
N SER A 142 -5.17 27.85 21.07
CA SER A 142 -5.22 27.07 22.31
C SER A 142 -4.21 25.94 22.34
N ILE A 143 -4.05 25.16 21.27
CA ILE A 143 -3.08 24.07 21.18
C ILE A 143 -1.64 24.60 21.19
N ARG A 144 -1.36 25.66 20.44
CA ARG A 144 -0.03 26.31 20.44
C ARG A 144 0.31 26.95 21.78
N LYS A 145 -0.69 27.46 22.49
CA LYS A 145 -0.53 28.01 23.84
C LYS A 145 -0.24 26.88 24.83
N LYS A 146 -1.05 25.79 24.80
CA LYS A 146 -0.81 24.59 25.66
C LYS A 146 0.55 23.98 25.43
N LEU A 147 1.01 23.87 24.16
CA LEU A 147 2.36 23.37 23.85
C LEU A 147 3.46 24.28 24.42
N ARG A 148 3.35 25.58 24.29
CA ARG A 148 4.31 26.54 24.87
C ARG A 148 4.31 26.48 26.40
N ASP A 149 3.14 26.35 27.02
CA ASP A 149 3.02 26.25 28.48
C ASP A 149 3.63 24.94 28.99
N MET A 150 3.43 23.82 28.28
CA MET A 150 4.06 22.54 28.58
C MET A 150 5.60 22.58 28.40
N GLU A 151 6.10 23.21 27.34
CA GLU A 151 7.54 23.38 27.13
C GLU A 151 8.17 24.26 28.22
N ALA A 152 7.49 25.31 28.64
CA ALA A 152 7.95 26.17 29.75
C ALA A 152 7.99 25.42 31.08
N GLU A 153 6.99 24.56 31.34
CA GLU A 153 6.93 23.74 32.53
C GLU A 153 8.02 22.65 32.56
N VAL A 154 8.27 21.99 31.43
CA VAL A 154 9.37 21.01 31.30
C VAL A 154 10.73 21.67 31.50
N LYS A 155 10.96 22.87 30.96
CA LYS A 155 12.18 23.65 31.17
C LYS A 155 12.38 24.02 32.66
N ARG A 156 11.28 24.41 33.31
CA ARG A 156 11.31 24.73 34.76
C ARG A 156 11.67 23.51 35.62
N ARG A 157 11.02 22.36 35.39
CA ARG A 157 11.31 21.10 36.10
C ARG A 157 12.75 20.63 35.86
N ASN A 158 13.27 20.76 34.67
CA ASN A 158 14.64 20.40 34.35
C ASN A 158 15.67 21.37 35.03
N ALA A 159 15.33 22.65 35.17
CA ALA A 159 16.16 23.61 35.88
C ALA A 159 16.16 23.35 37.39
N GLU A 160 15.05 22.95 37.98
CA GLU A 160 14.93 22.56 39.39
C GLU A 160 15.73 21.28 39.66
N ARG A 161 15.64 20.25 38.83
CA ARG A 161 16.44 19.01 38.93
C ARG A 161 17.96 19.25 38.85
N ARG A 162 18.39 20.31 38.16
CA ARG A 162 19.81 20.69 38.06
C ARG A 162 20.30 21.40 39.33
N LYS A 163 19.40 21.94 40.16
CA LYS A 163 19.72 22.63 41.41
C LYS A 163 19.76 21.71 42.61
N GLU A 164 19.21 20.51 42.55
CA GLU A 164 19.33 19.51 43.60
C GLU A 164 20.76 18.95 43.63
N PRO A 165 21.49 19.12 44.75
CA PRO A 165 22.82 18.55 44.86
C PRO A 165 22.71 17.02 44.87
N ARG A 166 23.42 16.36 43.94
CA ARG A 166 23.57 14.90 43.97
C ARG A 166 24.23 14.50 45.25
N HIS A 167 23.48 13.98 46.23
CA HIS A 167 24.03 13.25 47.36
C HIS A 167 24.82 12.05 46.81
N ARG A 168 26.14 12.18 46.78
CA ARG A 168 27.06 11.05 46.63
C ARG A 168 27.00 10.28 47.93
N ASN A 169 26.28 9.18 47.99
CA ASN A 169 26.50 8.15 48.99
C ASN A 169 27.84 7.48 48.67
N HIS A 170 28.85 7.91 49.38
CA HIS A 170 30.16 7.29 49.44
C HIS A 170 30.25 6.62 50.80
N ASP A 171 29.70 5.39 50.87
CA ASP A 171 29.98 4.47 51.97
C ASP A 171 30.32 3.13 51.37
N TYR A 172 31.58 2.99 51.01
CA TYR A 172 32.25 1.71 50.97
C TYR A 172 33.14 1.66 52.18
N ASP A 173 32.59 1.12 53.26
CA ASP A 173 33.39 0.74 54.43
C ASP A 173 34.09 -0.58 54.12
N ARG A 174 35.45 -0.53 54.21
CA ARG A 174 36.34 -1.68 54.29
C ARG A 174 36.37 -2.15 55.72
N GLY A 175 36.00 -3.41 55.94
CA GLY A 175 36.20 -4.05 57.19
C GLY A 175 36.35 -5.55 57.12
N ARG A 176 37.61 -6.02 57.06
CA ARG A 176 38.13 -7.31 57.50
C ARG A 176 37.41 -8.60 57.12
#